data_8301ce34c3e4fada4fad9f3e02a23e59
#
_entry.id   8301ce34c3e4fada4fad9f3e02a23e59
#
_cell.length_a   1.000
_cell.length_b   1.000
_cell.length_c   1.000
_cell.angle_alpha   90.00
_cell.angle_beta   90.00
_cell.angle_gamma   90.00
#
_symmetry.space_group_name_H-M   'P 1'
#
loop_
_entity.id
_entity.type
_entity.pdbx_description
1 polymer ?
#
loop_
_entity_poly.entity_id
_entity_poly.type
_entity_poly.pdbx_seq_one_letter_code
_entity_poly.pdbx_strand_id
1 'polypeptide(L)' 'DQQQVVCELPKTLQNGQIVFYRPGNRKQDFKVTIPASHEAQQVISTAALARGRWRVQFTWSDGTREYYQESQFDL' A
#
# COMPACT_ATOMS: atom_id res chain seq x y z
N ASP A 1 8.88 -13.62 12.59
CA ASP A 1 8.89 -12.91 11.69
C ASP A 1 7.69 -12.24 11.47
N GLN A 2 7.74 -11.03 11.17
CA GLN A 2 6.64 -10.27 11.14
C GLN A 2 6.07 -10.33 9.82
N GLN A 3 5.03 -10.88 9.53
CA GLN A 3 4.43 -10.92 8.23
C GLN A 3 3.65 -9.63 8.03
N GLN A 4 4.38 -8.55 7.79
CA GLN A 4 3.75 -7.25 7.63
C GLN A 4 4.61 -6.33 6.79
N VAL A 5 3.99 -5.34 6.18
CA VAL A 5 4.63 -4.29 5.42
C VAL A 5 4.35 -2.98 6.15
N VAL A 6 5.39 -2.18 6.37
CA VAL A 6 5.25 -0.89 7.02
C VAL A 6 5.45 0.19 5.97
N CYS A 7 4.45 1.05 5.79
CA CYS A 7 4.51 2.14 4.84
C CYS A 7 4.58 3.45 5.61
N GLU A 8 5.59 4.26 5.31
CA GLU A 8 5.69 5.58 5.92
C GLU A 8 4.86 6.56 5.11
N LEU A 9 4.07 7.37 5.80
CA LEU A 9 3.12 8.25 5.16
C LEU A 9 3.53 9.70 5.33
N PRO A 10 3.50 10.50 4.25
CA PRO A 10 3.81 11.91 4.36
C PRO A 10 2.79 12.64 5.23
N LYS A 11 3.25 13.65 5.97
CA LYS A 11 2.35 14.43 6.80
C LYS A 11 1.35 15.22 5.99
N THR A 12 1.68 15.51 4.73
CA THR A 12 0.80 16.29 3.87
C THR A 12 -0.26 15.46 3.19
N LEU A 13 -0.26 14.14 3.39
CA LEU A 13 -1.22 13.27 2.72
C LEU A 13 -2.63 13.57 3.20
N GLN A 14 -3.51 13.90 2.26
CA GLN A 14 -4.92 14.15 2.54
C GLN A 14 -5.77 12.93 2.27
N ASN A 15 -5.44 12.19 1.24
CA ASN A 15 -6.10 10.91 0.97
C ASN A 15 -5.16 10.07 0.13
N GLY A 16 -5.31 8.77 0.21
CA GLY A 16 -4.46 7.88 -0.55
C GLY A 16 -5.00 6.48 -0.54
N GLN A 17 -4.40 5.65 -1.39
CA GLN A 17 -4.71 4.23 -1.38
C GLN A 17 -3.48 3.45 -1.75
N ILE A 18 -3.36 2.28 -1.18
CA ILE A 18 -2.28 1.34 -1.44
C ILE A 18 -2.93 0.12 -2.04
N VAL A 19 -2.51 -0.25 -3.25
CA VAL A 19 -3.07 -1.41 -3.94
C VAL A 19 -1.98 -2.47 -4.01
N PHE A 20 -2.29 -3.66 -3.53
CA PHE A 20 -1.41 -4.81 -3.61
C PHE A 20 -1.95 -5.73 -4.70
N TYR A 21 -1.11 -6.12 -5.65
CA TYR A 21 -1.57 -7.04 -6.67
C TYR A 21 -0.45 -7.99 -7.09
N ARG A 22 -0.85 -9.12 -7.61
CA ARG A 22 0.06 -10.10 -8.15
C ARG A 22 -0.07 -10.10 -9.66
N PRO A 23 1.02 -9.89 -10.39
CA PRO A 23 0.95 -9.96 -11.85
C PRO A 23 0.39 -11.32 -12.28
N GLY A 24 -0.62 -11.29 -13.10
CA GLY A 24 -1.22 -12.52 -13.61
C GLY A 24 -2.32 -13.11 -12.74
N ASN A 25 -2.64 -12.52 -11.60
CA ASN A 25 -3.69 -13.09 -10.77
C ASN A 25 -4.50 -11.98 -10.09
N ARG A 26 -5.48 -11.45 -10.80
CA ARG A 26 -6.29 -10.35 -10.31
C ARG A 26 -7.19 -10.71 -9.15
N LYS A 27 -7.46 -11.98 -8.95
CA LYS A 27 -8.35 -12.38 -7.87
C LYS A 27 -7.74 -12.18 -6.50
N GLN A 28 -6.45 -11.93 -6.43
CA GLN A 28 -5.77 -11.72 -5.16
C GLN A 28 -5.46 -10.26 -4.88
N ASP A 29 -5.97 -9.36 -5.73
CA ASP A 29 -5.74 -7.94 -5.49
C ASP A 29 -6.47 -7.47 -4.25
N PHE A 30 -5.85 -6.57 -3.49
CA PHE A 30 -6.57 -5.92 -2.41
C PHE A 30 -6.04 -4.49 -2.23
N LYS A 31 -6.85 -3.68 -1.58
CA LYS A 31 -6.61 -2.27 -1.51
C LYS A 31 -6.81 -1.77 -0.08
N VAL A 32 -5.94 -0.86 0.35
CA VAL A 32 -6.04 -0.21 1.66
C VAL A 32 -6.24 1.28 1.40
N THR A 33 -7.31 1.84 1.95
CA THR A 33 -7.60 3.27 1.81
C THR A 33 -7.05 4.02 3.02
N ILE A 34 -6.39 5.14 2.78
CA ILE A 34 -5.78 5.94 3.84
C ILE A 34 -6.52 7.27 3.91
N PRO A 35 -7.18 7.56 5.04
CA PRO A 35 -7.92 8.81 5.18
C PRO A 35 -6.98 9.97 5.51
N ALA A 36 -7.53 11.18 5.49
CA ALA A 36 -6.77 12.37 5.85
C ALA A 36 -6.26 12.30 7.28
N SER A 37 -7.03 11.69 8.18
CA SER A 37 -6.59 11.52 9.55
C SER A 37 -5.86 10.17 9.63
N HIS A 38 -4.55 10.20 9.61
CA HIS A 38 -3.76 8.98 9.60
C HIS A 38 -2.54 9.14 10.49
N GLU A 39 -1.92 8.04 10.85
CA GLU A 39 -0.69 8.07 11.59
C GLU A 39 0.49 8.14 10.62
N ALA A 40 1.68 8.38 11.16
CA ALA A 40 2.86 8.52 10.33
C ALA A 40 3.22 7.23 9.59
N GLN A 41 2.78 6.10 10.10
CA GLN A 41 3.07 4.81 9.48
C GLN A 41 1.80 4.01 9.36
N GLN A 42 1.69 3.25 8.27
CA GLN A 42 0.62 2.30 8.07
C GLN A 42 1.23 0.91 8.07
N VAL A 43 0.78 0.05 8.99
CA VAL A 43 1.25 -1.32 9.07
C VAL A 43 0.19 -2.22 8.45
N ILE A 44 0.59 -3.02 7.47
CA ILE A 44 -0.33 -3.86 6.74
C ILE A 44 0.12 -5.31 6.92
N SER A 45 -0.78 -6.14 7.45
CA SER A 45 -0.47 -7.54 7.64
C SER A 45 -0.43 -8.27 6.31
N THR A 46 0.61 -9.05 6.09
CA THR A 46 0.72 -9.88 4.90
C THR A 46 0.48 -11.35 5.21
N ALA A 47 0.02 -11.66 6.41
CA ALA A 47 -0.13 -13.04 6.83
C ALA A 47 -1.11 -13.83 5.96
N ALA A 48 -2.12 -13.14 5.41
CA ALA A 48 -3.11 -13.79 4.58
C ALA A 48 -2.75 -13.82 3.11
N LEU A 49 -1.61 -13.25 2.72
CA LEU A 49 -1.24 -13.17 1.32
C LEU A 49 -0.49 -14.43 0.90
N ALA A 50 -0.71 -14.86 -0.33
CA ALA A 50 0.01 -15.98 -0.88
C ALA A 50 1.48 -15.64 -1.05
N ARG A 51 2.34 -16.64 -1.03
CA ARG A 51 3.75 -16.42 -1.26
C ARG A 51 3.99 -16.10 -2.73
N GLY A 52 5.07 -15.36 -2.98
CA GLY A 52 5.47 -15.03 -4.32
C GLY A 52 5.73 -13.54 -4.45
N ARG A 53 5.75 -13.08 -5.68
CA ARG A 53 6.06 -11.68 -5.96
C ARG A 53 4.78 -10.86 -5.97
N TRP A 54 4.82 -9.74 -5.26
CA TRP A 54 3.71 -8.81 -5.19
C TRP A 54 4.16 -7.44 -5.64
N ARG A 55 3.27 -6.69 -6.27
CA ARG A 55 3.49 -5.29 -6.59
C ARG A 55 2.60 -4.44 -5.72
N VAL A 56 3.12 -3.27 -5.36
CA VAL A 56 2.42 -2.33 -4.49
C VAL A 56 2.39 -0.99 -5.20
N GLN A 57 1.18 -0.46 -5.39
CA GLN A 57 1.00 0.87 -5.96
C GLN A 57 0.46 1.78 -4.88
N PHE A 58 1.16 2.87 -4.62
CA PHE A 58 0.75 3.85 -3.62
C PHE A 58 0.42 5.14 -4.36
N THR A 59 -0.86 5.53 -4.32
CA THR A 59 -1.34 6.76 -4.93
C THR A 59 -1.88 7.64 -3.82
N TRP A 60 -1.47 8.89 -3.76
CA TRP A 60 -1.94 9.77 -2.71
C TRP A 60 -1.97 11.22 -3.19
N SER A 61 -2.70 12.05 -2.46
CA SER A 61 -2.86 13.45 -2.77
C SER A 61 -2.63 14.26 -1.51
N ASP A 62 -2.00 15.43 -1.66
CA ASP A 62 -1.85 16.37 -0.56
C ASP A 62 -2.91 17.48 -0.59
N GLY A 63 -3.93 17.31 -1.41
CA GLY A 63 -4.98 18.31 -1.60
C GLY A 63 -4.74 19.22 -2.78
N THR A 64 -3.52 19.28 -3.28
CA THR A 64 -3.17 20.11 -4.43
C THR A 64 -2.59 19.28 -5.55
N ARG A 65 -1.75 18.32 -5.22
CA ARG A 65 -1.08 17.47 -6.20
C ARG A 65 -1.32 16.02 -5.89
N GLU A 66 -1.20 15.21 -6.92
CA GLU A 66 -1.29 13.76 -6.80
C GLU A 66 0.07 13.14 -7.02
N TYR A 67 0.36 12.10 -6.26
CA TYR A 67 1.65 11.43 -6.29
C TYR A 67 1.44 9.95 -6.48
N TYR A 68 2.40 9.28 -7.08
CA TYR A 68 2.31 7.86 -7.37
C TYR A 68 3.68 7.23 -7.14
N GLN A 69 3.68 6.09 -6.47
CA GLN A 69 4.87 5.27 -6.30
C GLN A 69 4.51 3.83 -6.51
N GLU A 70 5.45 3.07 -7.06
CA GLU A 70 5.26 1.65 -7.25
C GLU A 70 6.50 0.92 -6.80
N SER A 71 6.33 -0.20 -6.11
CA SER A 71 7.42 -1.04 -5.71
C SER A 71 6.98 -2.48 -5.75
N GLN A 72 7.89 -3.40 -5.46
CA GLN A 72 7.54 -4.80 -5.43
C GLN A 72 8.31 -5.48 -4.31
N PHE A 73 7.77 -6.60 -3.85
CA PHE A 73 8.40 -7.36 -2.80
C PHE A 73 8.04 -8.83 -2.97
N ASP A 74 8.83 -9.67 -2.33
CA ASP A 74 8.60 -11.12 -2.40
C ASP A 74 8.20 -11.63 -1.02
N LEU A 75 7.24 -12.51 -1.02
CA LEU A 75 6.83 -13.22 0.20
C LEU A 75 7.28 -14.67 0.17
#